data_6852ea9e7bc0f87a8c9d5824e1b0ddb9
#
_entry.id   6852ea9e7bc0f87a8c9d5824e1b0ddb9
#
_cell.length_a   1.000
_cell.length_b   1.000
_cell.length_c   1.000
_cell.angle_alpha   90.00
_cell.angle_beta   90.00
_cell.angle_gamma   90.00
#
_symmetry.space_group_name_H-M   'P 1'
#
loop_
_entity.id
_entity.type
_entity.pdbx_description
1 polymer ?
#
loop_
_entity_poly.entity_id
_entity_poly.type
_entity_poly.pdbx_seq_one_letter_code
_entity_poly.pdbx_strand_id
1 'polypeptide(L)'
;MFGIAYIQDMKLTNHIKQHRARLDLTQQDLAEAVGVRRQTILAVEKGKYVPSALLAFQIAAALQMGIEELFELAQDKGDLK
;
A
#
# COMPACT_ATOMS: atom_id res chain seq x y z
N MET A 1 4.58 -29.36 14.95
CA MET A 1 5.19 -28.19 15.58
C MET A 1 5.51 -27.13 14.55
N PHE A 2 5.18 -25.92 14.85
CA PHE A 2 5.35 -24.82 13.90
C PHE A 2 6.49 -23.93 14.34
N GLY A 3 7.38 -23.63 13.47
CA GLY A 3 8.46 -22.71 13.74
C GLY A 3 8.12 -21.32 13.22
N ILE A 4 9.07 -20.42 13.36
CA ILE A 4 8.96 -19.09 12.82
C ILE A 4 9.23 -19.15 11.31
N ALA A 5 8.40 -18.47 10.56
CA ALA A 5 8.66 -18.30 9.14
C ALA A 5 9.70 -17.21 8.94
N TYR A 6 10.58 -17.39 7.97
CA TYR A 6 11.57 -16.39 7.62
C TYR A 6 11.06 -15.63 6.41
N ILE A 7 10.72 -14.36 6.61
CA ILE A 7 10.08 -13.54 5.59
C ILE A 7 10.92 -12.31 5.25
N GLN A 8 12.22 -12.51 5.21
CA GLN A 8 13.14 -11.45 4.77
C GLN A 8 12.90 -11.13 3.31
N ASP A 9 13.57 -10.56 2.58
CA ASP A 9 13.51 -10.40 1.12
C ASP A 9 12.09 -10.30 0.57
N MET A 10 11.22 -9.60 1.30
CA MET A 10 9.85 -9.35 0.87
C MET A 10 9.69 -7.86 0.61
N LYS A 11 8.74 -7.52 -0.22
CA LYS A 11 8.41 -6.13 -0.47
C LYS A 11 6.91 -5.93 -0.31
N LEU A 12 6.53 -4.71 -0.08
CA LEU A 12 5.13 -4.35 0.06
C LEU A 12 4.58 -3.94 -1.30
N THR A 13 3.49 -4.59 -1.70
CA THR A 13 2.77 -4.20 -2.91
C THR A 13 1.40 -3.70 -2.50
N ASN A 14 0.71 -3.02 -3.41
CA ASN A 14 -0.58 -2.47 -3.09
C ASN A 14 -1.48 -2.41 -4.31
N HIS A 15 -2.77 -2.25 -4.04
CA HIS A 15 -3.80 -2.13 -5.06
C HIS A 15 -4.51 -0.78 -4.95
N ILE A 16 -3.80 0.26 -4.51
CA ILE A 16 -4.39 1.56 -4.26
C ILE A 16 -5.01 2.14 -5.53
N LYS A 17 -4.27 2.12 -6.63
CA LYS A 17 -4.76 2.70 -7.88
C LYS A 17 -6.05 2.03 -8.34
N GLN A 18 -6.09 0.70 -8.26
CA GLN A 18 -7.25 -0.07 -8.64
C GLN A 18 -8.49 0.34 -7.83
N HIS A 19 -8.32 0.47 -6.51
CA HIS A 19 -9.45 0.77 -5.65
C HIS A 19 -9.83 2.24 -5.65
N ARG A 20 -8.87 3.13 -5.93
CA ARG A 20 -9.21 4.52 -6.20
C ARG A 20 -10.13 4.60 -7.42
N ALA A 21 -9.76 3.88 -8.48
CA ALA A 21 -10.55 3.88 -9.71
C ALA A 21 -11.95 3.34 -9.45
N ARG A 22 -12.05 2.30 -8.64
CA ARG A 22 -13.35 1.72 -8.29
C ARG A 22 -14.27 2.75 -7.61
N LEU A 23 -13.69 3.62 -6.80
CA LEU A 23 -14.44 4.65 -6.08
C LEU A 23 -14.43 6.00 -6.79
N ASP A 24 -13.85 6.05 -7.98
CA ASP A 24 -13.77 7.27 -8.78
C ASP A 24 -13.02 8.38 -8.03
N LEU A 25 -11.92 8.04 -7.38
CA LEU A 25 -11.10 8.97 -6.63
C LEU A 25 -9.79 9.24 -7.36
N THR A 26 -9.42 10.51 -7.39
CA THR A 26 -8.08 10.88 -7.89
C THR A 26 -7.04 10.65 -6.78
N GLN A 27 -5.76 10.72 -7.16
CA GLN A 27 -4.71 10.71 -6.15
C GLN A 27 -4.85 11.87 -5.19
N GLN A 28 -5.24 13.03 -5.70
CA GLN A 28 -5.44 14.20 -4.85
C GLN A 28 -6.59 14.00 -3.88
N ASP A 29 -7.69 13.40 -4.34
CA ASP A 29 -8.83 13.10 -3.46
C ASP A 29 -8.39 12.22 -2.30
N LEU A 30 -7.66 11.16 -2.59
CA LEU A 30 -7.19 10.26 -1.55
C LEU A 30 -6.22 10.95 -0.62
N ALA A 31 -5.30 11.75 -1.17
CA ALA A 31 -4.33 12.48 -0.36
C ALA A 31 -5.03 13.38 0.63
N GLU A 32 -6.05 14.10 0.18
CA GLU A 32 -6.81 14.98 1.07
C GLU A 32 -7.55 14.21 2.14
N ALA A 33 -8.09 13.04 1.77
CA ALA A 33 -8.84 12.23 2.72
C ALA A 33 -7.97 11.73 3.87
N VAL A 34 -6.71 11.46 3.61
CA VAL A 34 -5.81 10.94 4.65
C VAL A 34 -4.81 11.98 5.15
N GLY A 35 -4.89 13.22 4.66
CA GLY A 35 -4.10 14.31 5.21
C GLY A 35 -2.64 14.32 4.80
N VAL A 36 -2.33 13.86 3.61
CA VAL A 36 -0.95 13.90 3.09
C VAL A 36 -0.94 14.60 1.73
N ARG A 37 0.24 14.81 1.21
CA ARG A 37 0.39 15.42 -0.11
C ARG A 37 0.16 14.37 -1.19
N ARG A 38 -0.24 14.84 -2.36
CA ARG A 38 -0.46 13.98 -3.51
C ARG A 38 0.80 13.18 -3.85
N GLN A 39 1.99 13.78 -3.74
CA GLN A 39 3.23 13.08 -4.02
C GLN A 39 3.43 11.87 -3.12
N THR A 40 2.96 11.95 -1.89
CA THR A 40 3.06 10.82 -0.97
C THR A 40 2.23 9.64 -1.48
N ILE A 41 1.00 9.90 -1.93
CA ILE A 41 0.17 8.85 -2.49
C ILE A 41 0.82 8.26 -3.74
N LEU A 42 1.32 9.12 -4.61
CA LEU A 42 2.00 8.68 -5.81
C LEU A 42 3.18 7.76 -5.50
N ALA A 43 3.99 8.14 -4.52
CA ALA A 43 5.16 7.35 -4.14
C ALA A 43 4.76 6.02 -3.52
N VAL A 44 3.69 5.99 -2.71
CA VAL A 44 3.19 4.75 -2.13
C VAL A 44 2.69 3.82 -3.24
N GLU A 45 1.91 4.36 -4.17
CA GLU A 45 1.37 3.54 -5.26
C GLU A 45 2.47 2.90 -6.09
N LYS A 46 3.56 3.62 -6.29
CA LYS A 46 4.68 3.13 -7.10
C LYS A 46 5.63 2.24 -6.33
N GLY A 47 5.40 2.04 -5.04
CA GLY A 47 6.27 1.22 -4.23
C GLY A 47 7.59 1.89 -3.88
N LYS A 48 7.68 3.20 -4.05
CA LYS A 48 8.90 3.95 -3.75
C LYS A 48 8.94 4.48 -2.33
N TYR A 49 7.83 4.42 -1.63
CA TYR A 49 7.73 4.86 -0.26
C TYR A 49 6.84 3.88 0.49
N VAL A 50 7.37 3.33 1.58
CA VAL A 50 6.62 2.42 2.44
C VAL A 50 5.90 3.26 3.48
N PRO A 51 4.57 3.27 3.49
CA PRO A 51 3.84 4.10 4.43
C PRO A 51 4.00 3.58 5.85
N SER A 52 3.83 4.47 6.83
CA SER A 52 3.71 4.05 8.21
C SER A 52 2.48 3.17 8.35
N ALA A 53 2.43 2.40 9.44
CA ALA A 53 1.24 1.59 9.70
C ALA A 53 -0.01 2.47 9.79
N LEU A 54 0.11 3.63 10.45
CA LEU A 54 -1.02 4.54 10.55
C LEU A 54 -1.51 4.98 9.18
N LEU A 55 -0.60 5.43 8.33
CA LEU A 55 -0.99 5.89 6.99
C LEU A 55 -1.60 4.76 6.18
N ALA A 56 -1.02 3.55 6.27
CA ALA A 56 -1.55 2.40 5.54
C ALA A 56 -2.99 2.10 5.96
N PHE A 57 -3.26 2.11 7.27
CA PHE A 57 -4.63 1.89 7.77
C PHE A 57 -5.57 3.00 7.35
N GLN A 58 -5.08 4.25 7.35
CA GLN A 58 -5.91 5.38 6.93
C GLN A 58 -6.28 5.28 5.45
N ILE A 59 -5.32 4.89 4.61
CA ILE A 59 -5.59 4.71 3.18
C ILE A 59 -6.62 3.61 2.98
N ALA A 60 -6.45 2.49 3.67
CA ALA A 60 -7.40 1.38 3.56
C ALA A 60 -8.81 1.82 3.98
N ALA A 61 -8.91 2.56 5.09
CA ALA A 61 -10.19 3.05 5.57
C ALA A 61 -10.83 4.01 4.56
N ALA A 62 -10.03 4.90 3.97
CA ALA A 62 -10.54 5.84 2.98
C ALA A 62 -11.05 5.11 1.74
N LEU A 63 -10.44 4.00 1.38
CA LEU A 63 -10.86 3.19 0.25
C LEU A 63 -11.90 2.15 0.62
N GLN A 64 -12.34 2.15 1.88
CA GLN A 64 -13.42 1.30 2.38
C GLN A 64 -13.11 -0.17 2.25
N MET A 65 -11.89 -0.55 2.62
CA MET A 65 -11.49 -1.95 2.53
C MET A 65 -10.51 -2.28 3.65
N GLY A 66 -10.29 -3.57 3.86
CA GLY A 66 -9.33 -4.01 4.85
C GLY A 66 -7.91 -3.79 4.37
N ILE A 67 -7.01 -3.56 5.33
CA ILE A 67 -5.62 -3.30 4.98
C ILE A 67 -4.99 -4.50 4.27
N GLU A 68 -5.41 -5.71 4.63
CA GLU A 68 -4.86 -6.92 4.03
C GLU A 68 -5.33 -7.13 2.60
N GLU A 69 -6.44 -6.50 2.23
CA GLU A 69 -6.91 -6.56 0.86
C GLU A 69 -6.21 -5.53 -0.01
N LEU A 70 -5.72 -4.46 0.61
CA LEU A 70 -5.10 -3.36 -0.10
C LEU A 70 -3.60 -3.54 -0.26
N PHE A 71 -2.95 -4.06 0.76
CA PHE A 71 -1.50 -4.24 0.80
C PHE A 71 -1.15 -5.71 0.92
N GLU A 72 -0.09 -6.11 0.27
CA GLU A 72 0.38 -7.49 0.31
C GLU A 72 1.88 -7.53 0.40
N LEU A 73 2.40 -8.59 1.01
CA LEU A 73 3.81 -8.90 0.93
C LEU A 73 4.05 -9.79 -0.28
N ALA A 74 5.06 -9.45 -1.05
CA ALA A 74 5.43 -10.21 -2.23
C ALA A 74 6.91 -10.49 -2.20
N GLN A 75 7.31 -11.56 -2.85
CA GLN A 75 8.72 -11.90 -2.98
C GLN A 75 9.41 -10.81 -3.79
N ASP A 76 10.53 -10.31 -3.27
CA ASP A 76 11.31 -9.34 -4.01
C ASP A 76 12.28 -10.07 -4.91
N LYS A 77 11.85 -10.33 -6.13
CA LYS A 77 12.62 -11.13 -7.07
C LYS A 77 13.53 -10.30 -7.95
N GLY A 78 13.46 -9.00 -7.82
CA GLY A 78 14.27 -8.14 -8.67
C GLY A 78 15.75 -8.29 -8.42
N ASP A 79 16.13 -8.74 -7.24
CA ASP A 79 17.52 -8.87 -6.85
C ASP A 79 18.10 -10.24 -7.10
N LEU A 80 17.30 -11.15 -7.58
CA LEU A 80 17.80 -12.50 -7.85
C LEU A 80 18.56 -12.50 -9.16
N LYS A 81 19.78 -12.93 -9.10
CA LYS A 81 20.64 -12.95 -10.26
C LYS A 81 21.24 -14.32 -10.45
#